data_be81a2e3f9a0a3420402a24e319db390
#
_entry.id   be81a2e3f9a0a3420402a24e319db390
#
_cell.length_a   1.000
_cell.length_b   1.000
_cell.length_c   1.000
_cell.angle_alpha   90.00
_cell.angle_beta   90.00
_cell.angle_gamma   90.00
#
_symmetry.space_group_name_H-M   'P 1'
#
loop_
_entity.id
_entity.type
_entity.pdbx_description
1 polymer ?
#
loop_
_entity_poly.entity_id
_entity_poly.type
_entity_poly.pdbx_seq_one_letter_code
_entity_poly.pdbx_strand_id
1 'polypeptide(L)'
;MKMRSVLVAILLFVCGVTVGFAARRVVPADYQGKSKEEAGKALLVQALAQAGKGSWERIAVGRVYYLAGMKSEGQAIFDKVLGKGAESSDFFRVARVYREAGEWAKAKELFDKYVEKNPGDDKGLAEVGAYYLMNGDRDTAEKLFERSFKAESEMWSTVSAAAAYLGVEPQE
;
A
#
# COMPACT_ATOMS: atom_id res chain seq x y z
N MET A 1 -0.90 17.19 -33.87
CA MET A 1 -0.79 15.71 -33.91
C MET A 1 -0.39 15.08 -32.58
N LYS A 2 0.02 15.83 -31.55
CA LYS A 2 0.46 15.32 -30.23
C LYS A 2 -0.68 15.02 -29.23
N MET A 3 -1.84 15.64 -29.38
CA MET A 3 -2.99 15.46 -28.47
C MET A 3 -3.74 14.12 -28.60
N ARG A 4 -3.68 13.50 -29.78
CA ARG A 4 -4.39 12.22 -30.03
C ARG A 4 -3.72 11.02 -29.36
N SER A 5 -2.40 11.06 -29.17
CA SER A 5 -1.66 9.94 -28.56
C SER A 5 -1.85 9.88 -27.04
N VAL A 6 -2.03 11.01 -26.38
CA VAL A 6 -2.30 11.07 -24.92
C VAL A 6 -3.72 10.60 -24.62
N LEU A 7 -4.70 10.97 -25.45
CA LEU A 7 -6.08 10.51 -25.30
C LEU A 7 -6.24 9.00 -25.49
N VAL A 8 -5.48 8.38 -26.39
CA VAL A 8 -5.50 6.93 -26.62
C VAL A 8 -4.94 6.17 -25.41
N ALA A 9 -3.89 6.68 -24.76
CA ALA A 9 -3.34 6.04 -23.56
C ALA A 9 -4.31 6.10 -22.36
N ILE A 10 -5.02 7.21 -22.19
CA ILE A 10 -6.03 7.38 -21.13
C ILE A 10 -7.28 6.53 -21.42
N LEU A 11 -7.72 6.44 -22.69
CA LEU A 11 -8.89 5.63 -23.06
C LEU A 11 -8.66 4.12 -22.88
N LEU A 12 -7.44 3.63 -23.10
CA LEU A 12 -7.10 2.22 -22.89
C LEU A 12 -7.14 1.80 -21.43
N PHE A 13 -6.91 2.70 -20.49
CA PHE A 13 -6.99 2.41 -19.06
C PHE A 13 -8.44 2.41 -18.55
N VAL A 14 -9.29 3.29 -19.10
CA VAL A 14 -10.70 3.41 -18.70
C VAL A 14 -11.57 2.29 -19.27
N CYS A 15 -11.22 1.74 -20.43
CA CYS A 15 -12.04 0.70 -21.10
C CYS A 15 -11.79 -0.73 -20.63
N GLY A 16 -10.96 -0.97 -19.59
CA GLY A 16 -10.75 -2.32 -19.05
C GLY A 16 -10.14 -3.30 -20.07
N VAL A 17 -9.61 -2.82 -21.19
CA VAL A 17 -8.87 -3.65 -22.12
C VAL A 17 -7.50 -3.90 -21.48
N THR A 18 -7.41 -5.00 -20.74
CA THR A 18 -6.12 -5.63 -20.42
C THR A 18 -5.54 -6.12 -21.73
N VAL A 19 -4.86 -5.25 -22.49
CA VAL A 19 -3.84 -5.74 -23.40
C VAL A 19 -2.85 -6.43 -22.45
N GLY A 20 -2.84 -7.76 -22.46
CA GLY A 20 -1.93 -8.54 -21.67
C GLY A 20 -0.50 -8.22 -22.14
N PHE A 21 0.10 -7.19 -21.54
CA PHE A 21 1.53 -6.98 -21.67
C PHE A 21 2.19 -8.19 -21.03
N ALA A 22 2.70 -9.11 -21.84
CA ALA A 22 3.55 -10.17 -21.35
C ALA A 22 4.71 -9.50 -20.59
N ALA A 23 4.95 -9.97 -19.37
CA ALA A 23 6.08 -9.49 -18.58
C ALA A 23 7.35 -9.70 -19.39
N ARG A 24 7.98 -8.62 -19.80
CA ARG A 24 9.24 -8.63 -20.53
C ARG A 24 10.34 -8.01 -19.69
N ARG A 25 11.57 -8.27 -20.07
CA ARG A 25 12.71 -7.60 -19.45
C ARG A 25 12.65 -6.09 -19.75
N VAL A 26 12.88 -5.27 -18.72
CA VAL A 26 13.08 -3.83 -18.88
C VAL A 26 14.33 -3.58 -19.74
N VAL A 27 14.22 -2.69 -20.70
CA VAL A 27 15.32 -2.29 -21.59
C VAL A 27 15.54 -0.78 -21.50
N PRO A 28 16.74 -0.27 -21.86
CA PRO A 28 17.05 1.16 -21.78
C PRO A 28 16.02 2.06 -22.47
N ALA A 29 15.42 1.63 -23.58
CA ALA A 29 14.40 2.37 -24.31
C ALA A 29 13.10 2.60 -23.49
N ASP A 30 12.90 1.88 -22.38
CA ASP A 30 11.74 2.10 -21.50
C ASP A 30 11.87 3.40 -20.71
N TYR A 31 13.09 3.86 -20.43
CA TYR A 31 13.34 5.02 -19.58
C TYR A 31 14.31 6.05 -20.15
N GLN A 32 15.28 5.64 -21.01
CA GLN A 32 16.24 6.59 -21.59
C GLN A 32 15.58 7.54 -22.58
N GLY A 33 16.02 8.80 -22.58
CA GLY A 33 15.52 9.83 -23.49
C GLY A 33 14.08 10.29 -23.22
N LYS A 34 13.48 9.86 -22.11
CA LYS A 34 12.13 10.27 -21.66
C LYS A 34 12.23 11.29 -20.52
N SER A 35 11.16 12.06 -20.32
CA SER A 35 11.00 12.81 -19.09
C SER A 35 10.90 11.85 -17.89
N LYS A 36 11.16 12.36 -16.66
CA LYS A 36 11.03 11.55 -15.42
C LYS A 36 9.65 10.91 -15.30
N GLU A 37 8.60 11.67 -15.62
CA GLU A 37 7.21 11.21 -15.54
C GLU A 37 6.92 10.10 -16.56
N GLU A 38 7.32 10.29 -17.83
CA GLU A 38 7.12 9.28 -18.87
C GLU A 38 7.90 7.99 -18.58
N ALA A 39 9.13 8.11 -18.14
CA ALA A 39 9.95 6.97 -17.75
C ALA A 39 9.33 6.23 -16.56
N GLY A 40 8.91 6.94 -15.53
CA GLY A 40 8.25 6.36 -14.36
C GLY A 40 6.98 5.59 -14.73
N LYS A 41 6.10 6.18 -15.52
CA LYS A 41 4.87 5.52 -16.00
C LYS A 41 5.18 4.28 -16.84
N ALA A 42 6.15 4.34 -17.73
CA ALA A 42 6.53 3.19 -18.57
C ALA A 42 7.08 2.03 -17.69
N LEU A 43 7.89 2.34 -16.70
CA LEU A 43 8.42 1.35 -15.77
C LEU A 43 7.33 0.74 -14.88
N LEU A 44 6.35 1.53 -14.42
CA LEU A 44 5.23 1.01 -13.62
C LEU A 44 4.34 0.04 -14.41
N VAL A 45 4.13 0.28 -15.71
CA VAL A 45 3.42 -0.66 -16.58
C VAL A 45 4.16 -2.00 -16.64
N GLN A 46 5.50 -1.97 -16.78
CA GLN A 46 6.31 -3.20 -16.79
C GLN A 46 6.28 -3.89 -15.42
N ALA A 47 6.42 -3.12 -14.33
CA ALA A 47 6.38 -3.65 -12.98
C ALA A 47 5.03 -4.34 -12.69
N LEU A 48 3.91 -3.75 -13.13
CA LEU A 48 2.59 -4.35 -12.95
C LEU A 48 2.44 -5.68 -13.74
N ALA A 49 3.02 -5.75 -14.95
CA ALA A 49 3.05 -6.99 -15.72
C ALA A 49 3.93 -8.06 -15.05
N GLN A 50 5.07 -7.66 -14.48
CA GLN A 50 5.99 -8.54 -13.75
C GLN A 50 5.41 -9.03 -12.41
N ALA A 51 4.60 -8.22 -11.74
CA ALA A 51 3.91 -8.58 -10.50
C ALA A 51 2.97 -9.80 -10.66
N GLY A 52 2.52 -10.07 -11.86
CA GLY A 52 1.66 -11.23 -12.15
C GLY A 52 0.40 -11.25 -11.26
N LYS A 53 0.25 -12.30 -10.44
CA LYS A 53 -0.86 -12.45 -9.49
C LYS A 53 -0.48 -12.12 -8.05
N GLY A 54 0.78 -11.78 -7.77
CA GLY A 54 1.26 -11.48 -6.42
C GLY A 54 0.59 -10.24 -5.85
N SER A 55 -0.05 -10.37 -4.68
CA SER A 55 -0.75 -9.26 -4.04
C SER A 55 0.23 -8.20 -3.55
N TRP A 56 1.34 -8.62 -2.96
CA TRP A 56 2.35 -7.72 -2.42
C TRP A 56 3.03 -6.89 -3.50
N GLU A 57 3.42 -7.53 -4.59
CA GLU A 57 4.03 -6.88 -5.74
C GLU A 57 3.06 -5.87 -6.38
N ARG A 58 1.79 -6.23 -6.47
CA ARG A 58 0.75 -5.34 -6.95
C ARG A 58 0.53 -4.15 -6.02
N ILE A 59 0.51 -4.38 -4.69
CA ILE A 59 0.40 -3.29 -3.71
C ILE A 59 1.60 -2.35 -3.84
N ALA A 60 2.82 -2.87 -4.01
CA ALA A 60 4.01 -2.04 -4.21
C ALA A 60 3.88 -1.14 -5.45
N VAL A 61 3.40 -1.68 -6.58
CA VAL A 61 3.13 -0.89 -7.79
C VAL A 61 2.01 0.14 -7.54
N GLY A 62 0.91 -0.30 -6.91
CA GLY A 62 -0.22 0.56 -6.57
C GLY A 62 0.18 1.73 -5.66
N ARG A 63 1.08 1.47 -4.69
CA ARG A 63 1.65 2.49 -3.82
C ARG A 63 2.34 3.60 -4.62
N VAL A 64 3.19 3.22 -5.58
CA VAL A 64 3.90 4.22 -6.39
C VAL A 64 2.92 5.04 -7.23
N TYR A 65 1.94 4.41 -7.87
CA TYR A 65 0.88 5.15 -8.57
C TYR A 65 0.15 6.12 -7.64
N TYR A 66 -0.29 5.63 -6.48
CA TYR A 66 -1.10 6.41 -5.55
C TYR A 66 -0.37 7.63 -5.00
N LEU A 67 0.86 7.44 -4.55
CA LEU A 67 1.69 8.50 -3.95
C LEU A 67 2.26 9.47 -5.00
N ALA A 68 2.42 9.03 -6.24
CA ALA A 68 2.80 9.90 -7.36
C ALA A 68 1.64 10.74 -7.92
N GLY A 69 0.48 10.76 -7.25
CA GLY A 69 -0.69 11.54 -7.66
C GLY A 69 -1.61 10.85 -8.68
N MET A 70 -1.25 9.66 -9.17
CA MET A 70 -2.08 8.82 -10.04
C MET A 70 -3.00 7.94 -9.18
N LYS A 71 -3.82 8.61 -8.33
CA LYS A 71 -4.63 7.94 -7.30
C LYS A 71 -5.65 6.96 -7.89
N SER A 72 -6.22 7.24 -9.06
CA SER A 72 -7.20 6.37 -9.71
C SER A 72 -6.60 5.02 -10.07
N GLU A 73 -5.40 5.02 -10.63
CA GLU A 73 -4.65 3.83 -11.02
C GLU A 73 -4.25 3.00 -9.80
N GLY A 74 -3.69 3.67 -8.79
CA GLY A 74 -3.34 3.03 -7.53
C GLY A 74 -4.57 2.40 -6.84
N GLN A 75 -5.68 3.14 -6.77
CA GLN A 75 -6.94 2.66 -6.20
C GLN A 75 -7.47 1.42 -6.94
N ALA A 76 -7.47 1.45 -8.28
CA ALA A 76 -7.93 0.31 -9.07
C ALA A 76 -7.09 -0.96 -8.84
N ILE A 77 -5.82 -0.82 -8.49
CA ILE A 77 -4.98 -1.95 -8.09
C ILE A 77 -5.37 -2.44 -6.69
N PHE A 78 -5.56 -1.54 -5.74
CA PHE A 78 -5.97 -1.89 -4.36
C PHE A 78 -7.34 -2.57 -4.33
N ASP A 79 -8.31 -2.07 -5.09
CA ASP A 79 -9.66 -2.66 -5.17
C ASP A 79 -9.62 -4.11 -5.67
N LYS A 80 -8.72 -4.41 -6.62
CA LYS A 80 -8.52 -5.79 -7.11
C LYS A 80 -7.86 -6.68 -6.07
N VAL A 81 -6.86 -6.16 -5.35
CA VAL A 81 -6.15 -6.92 -4.31
C VAL A 81 -7.05 -7.17 -3.10
N LEU A 82 -7.80 -6.14 -2.68
CA LEU A 82 -8.72 -6.22 -1.53
C LEU A 82 -10.06 -6.90 -1.86
N GLY A 83 -10.21 -7.43 -3.06
CA GLY A 83 -11.40 -8.15 -3.50
C GLY A 83 -11.51 -9.55 -2.88
N LYS A 84 -12.28 -10.42 -3.55
CA LYS A 84 -12.50 -11.80 -3.09
C LYS A 84 -11.18 -12.56 -2.96
N GLY A 85 -10.90 -13.07 -1.76
CA GLY A 85 -9.69 -13.83 -1.46
C GLY A 85 -8.53 -12.99 -0.93
N ALA A 86 -8.77 -11.72 -0.58
CA ALA A 86 -7.77 -10.89 0.07
C ALA A 86 -7.32 -11.49 1.41
N GLU A 87 -6.03 -11.53 1.62
CA GLU A 87 -5.42 -11.96 2.87
C GLU A 87 -5.41 -10.81 3.89
N SER A 88 -5.29 -11.12 5.18
CA SER A 88 -5.22 -10.10 6.22
C SER A 88 -4.02 -9.16 6.04
N SER A 89 -2.89 -9.69 5.59
CA SER A 89 -1.69 -8.92 5.27
C SER A 89 -1.88 -7.91 4.13
N ASP A 90 -2.82 -8.15 3.21
CA ASP A 90 -3.14 -7.21 2.13
C ASP A 90 -3.84 -5.96 2.69
N PHE A 91 -4.79 -6.14 3.63
CA PHE A 91 -5.42 -5.02 4.33
C PHE A 91 -4.39 -4.15 5.03
N PHE A 92 -3.47 -4.78 5.77
CA PHE A 92 -2.41 -4.09 6.48
C PHE A 92 -1.50 -3.26 5.55
N ARG A 93 -1.06 -3.86 4.45
CA ARG A 93 -0.16 -3.18 3.48
C ARG A 93 -0.84 -2.02 2.79
N VAL A 94 -2.10 -2.18 2.35
CA VAL A 94 -2.84 -1.08 1.72
C VAL A 94 -3.16 0.02 2.73
N ALA A 95 -3.47 -0.34 3.99
CA ALA A 95 -3.66 0.63 5.07
C ALA A 95 -2.44 1.52 5.28
N ARG A 96 -1.23 0.94 5.25
CA ARG A 96 0.02 1.70 5.32
C ARG A 96 0.14 2.72 4.17
N VAL A 97 -0.24 2.35 2.95
CA VAL A 97 -0.22 3.28 1.82
C VAL A 97 -1.19 4.44 2.02
N TYR A 98 -2.41 4.18 2.50
CA TYR A 98 -3.35 5.25 2.79
C TYR A 98 -2.85 6.17 3.92
N ARG A 99 -2.24 5.59 4.96
CA ARG A 99 -1.62 6.37 6.03
C ARG A 99 -0.49 7.27 5.49
N GLU A 100 0.39 6.72 4.67
CA GLU A 100 1.48 7.46 4.01
C GLU A 100 0.96 8.58 3.12
N ALA A 101 -0.19 8.38 2.49
CA ALA A 101 -0.90 9.40 1.71
C ALA A 101 -1.65 10.43 2.56
N GLY A 102 -1.62 10.34 3.89
CA GLY A 102 -2.37 11.21 4.81
C GLY A 102 -3.86 10.93 4.88
N GLU A 103 -4.31 9.78 4.37
CA GLU A 103 -5.73 9.39 4.30
C GLU A 103 -6.10 8.47 5.46
N TRP A 104 -5.96 8.98 6.71
CA TRP A 104 -6.15 8.19 7.93
C TRP A 104 -7.47 7.44 7.99
N ALA A 105 -8.57 8.06 7.58
CA ALA A 105 -9.89 7.41 7.63
C ALA A 105 -9.93 6.09 6.84
N LYS A 106 -9.32 6.05 5.66
CA LYS A 106 -9.22 4.82 4.85
C LYS A 106 -8.24 3.83 5.46
N ALA A 107 -7.10 4.32 5.96
CA ALA A 107 -6.11 3.49 6.63
C ALA A 107 -6.72 2.77 7.84
N LYS A 108 -7.42 3.54 8.69
CA LYS A 108 -8.10 3.04 9.89
C LYS A 108 -9.06 1.89 9.58
N GLU A 109 -9.91 2.05 8.58
CA GLU A 109 -10.87 0.99 8.18
C GLU A 109 -10.17 -0.34 7.87
N LEU A 110 -9.04 -0.29 7.17
CA LEU A 110 -8.29 -1.49 6.81
C LEU A 110 -7.45 -2.03 7.98
N PHE A 111 -6.90 -1.17 8.83
CA PHE A 111 -6.23 -1.61 10.06
C PHE A 111 -7.22 -2.30 11.01
N ASP A 112 -8.44 -1.79 11.15
CA ASP A 112 -9.48 -2.43 11.98
C ASP A 112 -9.82 -3.84 11.44
N LYS A 113 -9.98 -3.99 10.13
CA LYS A 113 -10.19 -5.31 9.49
C LYS A 113 -9.02 -6.26 9.71
N TYR A 114 -7.79 -5.75 9.68
CA TYR A 114 -6.61 -6.55 9.97
C TYR A 114 -6.58 -7.03 11.43
N VAL A 115 -6.79 -6.13 12.38
CA VAL A 115 -6.81 -6.42 13.83
C VAL A 115 -7.91 -7.41 14.19
N GLU A 116 -9.08 -7.33 13.54
CA GLU A 116 -10.18 -8.28 13.70
C GLU A 116 -9.79 -9.69 13.24
N LYS A 117 -9.10 -9.78 12.11
CA LYS A 117 -8.67 -11.07 11.53
C LYS A 117 -7.45 -11.68 12.22
N ASN A 118 -6.66 -10.89 12.91
CA ASN A 118 -5.39 -11.30 13.55
C ASN A 118 -5.34 -10.90 15.02
N PRO A 119 -6.25 -11.39 15.87
CA PRO A 119 -6.37 -10.95 17.26
C PRO A 119 -5.16 -11.29 18.14
N GLY A 120 -4.31 -12.23 17.72
CA GLY A 120 -3.12 -12.67 18.43
C GLY A 120 -1.79 -12.30 17.78
N ASP A 121 -1.79 -11.47 16.74
CA ASP A 121 -0.56 -10.98 16.12
C ASP A 121 0.02 -9.82 16.94
N ASP A 122 0.94 -10.15 17.85
CA ASP A 122 1.54 -9.17 18.76
C ASP A 122 2.23 -8.02 18.02
N LYS A 123 3.00 -8.30 16.98
CA LYS A 123 3.71 -7.27 16.19
C LYS A 123 2.76 -6.38 15.42
N GLY A 124 1.81 -6.97 14.73
CA GLY A 124 0.80 -6.22 13.99
C GLY A 124 -0.10 -5.38 14.89
N LEU A 125 -0.49 -5.92 16.07
CA LEU A 125 -1.26 -5.16 17.06
C LEU A 125 -0.47 -3.95 17.59
N ALA A 126 0.81 -4.13 17.91
CA ALA A 126 1.67 -3.05 18.38
C ALA A 126 1.88 -1.98 17.30
N GLU A 127 2.10 -2.39 16.06
CA GLU A 127 2.29 -1.45 14.95
C GLU A 127 1.02 -0.66 14.63
N VAL A 128 -0.14 -1.32 14.57
CA VAL A 128 -1.43 -0.63 14.41
C VAL A 128 -1.68 0.31 15.58
N GLY A 129 -1.41 -0.12 16.81
CA GLY A 129 -1.49 0.73 18.01
C GLY A 129 -0.62 1.98 17.87
N ALA A 130 0.60 1.82 17.35
CA ALA A 130 1.49 2.95 17.10
C ALA A 130 0.88 3.95 16.09
N TYR A 131 0.27 3.48 15.02
CA TYR A 131 -0.41 4.36 14.05
C TYR A 131 -1.62 5.08 14.64
N TYR A 132 -2.39 4.42 15.51
CA TYR A 132 -3.48 5.07 16.24
C TYR A 132 -2.97 6.17 17.16
N LEU A 133 -1.91 5.90 17.93
CA LEU A 133 -1.31 6.89 18.84
C LEU A 133 -0.80 8.12 18.06
N MET A 134 -0.10 7.90 16.97
CA MET A 134 0.42 8.97 16.13
C MET A 134 -0.68 9.81 15.46
N ASN A 135 -1.88 9.25 15.31
CA ASN A 135 -3.07 9.96 14.81
C ASN A 135 -3.98 10.49 15.93
N GLY A 136 -3.49 10.50 17.19
CA GLY A 136 -4.16 11.14 18.33
C GLY A 136 -5.20 10.26 19.05
N ASP A 137 -5.42 9.02 18.64
CA ASP A 137 -6.31 8.08 19.32
C ASP A 137 -5.53 7.20 20.31
N ARG A 138 -5.18 7.81 21.44
CA ARG A 138 -4.43 7.17 22.49
C ARG A 138 -5.16 6.01 23.16
N ASP A 139 -6.46 6.15 23.34
CA ASP A 139 -7.28 5.13 24.02
C ASP A 139 -7.31 3.81 23.22
N THR A 140 -7.46 3.91 21.91
CA THR A 140 -7.40 2.74 21.01
C THR A 140 -5.99 2.16 20.96
N ALA A 141 -4.97 3.02 20.87
CA ALA A 141 -3.58 2.60 20.86
C ALA A 141 -3.20 1.78 22.08
N GLU A 142 -3.51 2.27 23.29
CA GLU A 142 -3.16 1.59 24.55
C GLU A 142 -3.88 0.23 24.69
N LYS A 143 -5.12 0.11 24.23
CA LYS A 143 -5.82 -1.19 24.16
C LYS A 143 -5.13 -2.17 23.20
N LEU A 144 -4.61 -1.68 22.07
CA LEU A 144 -3.89 -2.51 21.12
C LEU A 144 -2.52 -2.94 21.69
N PHE A 145 -1.82 -2.05 22.36
CA PHE A 145 -0.56 -2.38 23.07
C PHE A 145 -0.78 -3.41 24.17
N GLU A 146 -1.84 -3.24 24.98
CA GLU A 146 -2.18 -4.22 26.01
C GLU A 146 -2.44 -5.60 25.40
N ARG A 147 -3.20 -5.67 24.30
CA ARG A 147 -3.46 -6.93 23.58
C ARG A 147 -2.19 -7.53 23.02
N SER A 148 -1.33 -6.71 22.41
CA SER A 148 -0.04 -7.13 21.86
C SER A 148 0.84 -7.76 22.96
N PHE A 149 1.08 -7.04 24.05
CA PHE A 149 1.93 -7.51 25.14
C PHE A 149 1.35 -8.70 25.92
N LYS A 150 0.03 -8.87 25.90
CA LYS A 150 -0.64 -10.04 26.47
C LYS A 150 -0.53 -11.27 25.55
N ALA A 151 -0.49 -11.08 24.24
CA ALA A 151 -0.30 -12.15 23.27
C ALA A 151 1.14 -12.67 23.34
N GLU A 152 2.10 -11.77 23.21
CA GLU A 152 3.53 -12.06 23.40
C GLU A 152 4.28 -10.78 23.79
N SER A 153 5.16 -10.89 24.80
CA SER A 153 6.02 -9.75 25.20
C SER A 153 7.34 -9.81 24.44
N GLU A 154 7.32 -9.31 23.21
CA GLU A 154 8.43 -9.40 22.26
C GLU A 154 9.07 -8.03 22.03
N MET A 155 10.38 -8.03 21.75
CA MET A 155 11.18 -6.80 21.65
C MET A 155 10.64 -5.84 20.58
N TRP A 156 10.26 -6.35 19.41
CA TRP A 156 9.79 -5.50 18.31
C TRP A 156 8.46 -4.81 18.60
N SER A 157 7.54 -5.50 19.29
CA SER A 157 6.28 -4.93 19.75
C SER A 157 6.52 -3.79 20.77
N THR A 158 7.48 -4.00 21.68
CA THR A 158 7.89 -2.99 22.66
C THR A 158 8.53 -1.78 21.98
N VAL A 159 9.41 -2.00 20.99
CA VAL A 159 10.05 -0.93 20.21
C VAL A 159 9.02 -0.11 19.45
N SER A 160 8.05 -0.75 18.82
CA SER A 160 6.98 -0.05 18.06
C SER A 160 6.15 0.86 18.98
N ALA A 161 5.76 0.37 20.15
CA ALA A 161 5.03 1.17 21.13
C ALA A 161 5.88 2.34 21.65
N ALA A 162 7.14 2.09 22.02
CA ALA A 162 8.05 3.13 22.49
C ALA A 162 8.30 4.21 21.44
N ALA A 163 8.53 3.82 20.20
CA ALA A 163 8.71 4.72 19.07
C ALA A 163 7.51 5.67 18.92
N ALA A 164 6.29 5.13 18.96
CA ALA A 164 5.08 5.92 18.81
C ALA A 164 4.91 6.96 19.94
N TYR A 165 5.21 6.60 21.19
CA TYR A 165 5.19 7.56 22.30
C TYR A 165 6.23 8.68 22.16
N LEU A 166 7.33 8.40 21.48
CA LEU A 166 8.40 9.37 21.20
C LEU A 166 8.18 10.12 19.87
N GLY A 167 7.07 9.86 19.16
CA GLY A 167 6.77 10.49 17.87
C GLY A 167 7.64 9.97 16.72
N VAL A 168 8.18 8.77 16.85
CA VAL A 168 8.99 8.11 15.83
C VAL A 168 8.13 7.07 15.10
N GLU A 169 8.19 7.07 13.76
CA GLU A 169 7.49 6.08 12.94
C GLU A 169 7.96 4.67 13.26
N PRO A 170 7.04 3.67 13.36
CA PRO A 170 7.44 2.27 13.42
C PRO A 170 8.33 1.91 12.23
N GLN A 171 9.33 1.10 12.48
CA GLN A 171 10.23 0.62 11.43
C GLN A 171 9.52 -0.44 10.59
N GLU A 172 9.54 -0.26 9.26
CA GLU A 172 9.02 -1.22 8.28
C GLU A 172 9.96 -2.44 8.10
#